data_1cc5bc6c96be9208293e0d1ed5a00393
#
_entry.id   1cc5bc6c96be9208293e0d1ed5a00393
#
_cell.length_a   1.000
_cell.length_b   1.000
_cell.length_c   1.000
_cell.angle_alpha   90.00
_cell.angle_beta   90.00
_cell.angle_gamma   90.00
#
_symmetry.space_group_name_H-M   'P 1'
#
loop_
_entity.id
_entity.type
_entity.pdbx_description
1 polymer ?
#
loop_
_entity_poly.entity_id
_entity_poly.type
_entity_poly.pdbx_seq_one_letter_code
_entity_poly.pdbx_strand_id
1 'polypeptide(L)'
;MTYLFSNVTYNRAAAYALRQAVFVEERGIPANVEFDNKDDDERLYLVAYETPDLPVATLRLEPQLHHVMRFGRVCTRQDHRGQGIGQQLLTRAELWAQNHGYTSGLIHGELTAQTFYERCGYAVTAGPYDEDGAPVVVMEKHF
;
A
#
# COMPACT_ATOMS: atom_id res chain seq x y z
N MET A 1 -2.14 16.21 -8.77
CA MET A 1 -2.36 14.87 -8.19
C MET A 1 -3.48 14.93 -7.19
N THR A 2 -4.49 14.09 -7.33
CA THR A 2 -5.62 13.99 -6.40
C THR A 2 -5.52 12.66 -5.64
N TYR A 3 -5.78 12.70 -4.33
CA TYR A 3 -5.70 11.51 -3.46
C TYR A 3 -7.08 11.23 -2.88
N LEU A 4 -7.59 10.01 -3.05
CA LEU A 4 -8.91 9.64 -2.56
C LEU A 4 -8.82 8.44 -1.62
N PHE A 5 -9.30 8.64 -0.37
CA PHE A 5 -9.48 7.57 0.62
C PHE A 5 -10.94 7.14 0.57
N SER A 6 -11.22 6.00 -0.04
CA SER A 6 -12.62 5.58 -0.20
C SER A 6 -12.71 4.12 -0.58
N ASN A 7 -13.89 3.54 -0.33
CA ASN A 7 -14.27 2.22 -0.82
C ASN A 7 -15.39 2.30 -1.88
N VAL A 8 -15.66 3.49 -2.41
CA VAL A 8 -16.63 3.61 -3.50
C VAL A 8 -16.17 2.82 -4.72
N THR A 9 -17.11 2.37 -5.54
CA THR A 9 -16.85 1.41 -6.60
C THR A 9 -15.72 1.82 -7.54
N TYR A 10 -15.72 3.06 -8.02
CA TYR A 10 -14.69 3.48 -8.96
C TYR A 10 -13.28 3.57 -8.34
N ASN A 11 -13.18 3.94 -7.05
CA ASN A 11 -11.90 3.99 -6.36
C ASN A 11 -11.36 2.59 -6.10
N ARG A 12 -12.23 1.66 -5.71
CA ARG A 12 -11.90 0.25 -5.55
C ARG A 12 -11.45 -0.35 -6.88
N ALA A 13 -12.19 -0.07 -7.96
CA ALA A 13 -11.82 -0.55 -9.30
C ALA A 13 -10.46 -0.01 -9.74
N ALA A 14 -10.15 1.26 -9.44
CA ALA A 14 -8.85 1.85 -9.73
C ALA A 14 -7.73 1.15 -8.96
N ALA A 15 -7.93 0.90 -7.66
CA ALA A 15 -6.96 0.16 -6.84
C ALA A 15 -6.71 -1.25 -7.40
N TYR A 16 -7.76 -1.95 -7.78
CA TYR A 16 -7.65 -3.31 -8.33
C TYR A 16 -6.96 -3.30 -9.69
N ALA A 17 -7.25 -2.34 -10.55
CA ALA A 17 -6.59 -2.23 -11.86
C ALA A 17 -5.08 -1.98 -11.70
N LEU A 18 -4.67 -1.14 -10.77
CA LEU A 18 -3.26 -0.91 -10.47
C LEU A 18 -2.58 -2.17 -9.95
N ARG A 19 -3.22 -2.89 -9.05
CA ARG A 19 -2.69 -4.14 -8.48
C ARG A 19 -2.62 -5.23 -9.54
N GLN A 20 -3.60 -5.32 -10.42
CA GLN A 20 -3.58 -6.24 -11.55
C GLN A 20 -2.37 -5.96 -12.46
N ALA A 21 -2.16 -4.70 -12.82
CA ALA A 21 -1.07 -4.31 -13.71
C ALA A 21 0.31 -4.56 -13.08
N VAL A 22 0.49 -4.18 -11.80
CA VAL A 22 1.80 -4.24 -11.14
C VAL A 22 2.10 -5.62 -10.57
N PHE A 23 1.19 -6.20 -9.80
CA PHE A 23 1.47 -7.45 -9.08
C PHE A 23 1.20 -8.68 -9.93
N VAL A 24 0.11 -8.71 -10.67
CA VAL A 24 -0.26 -9.89 -11.46
C VAL A 24 0.47 -9.89 -12.80
N GLU A 25 0.34 -8.84 -13.58
CA GLU A 25 0.90 -8.80 -14.94
C GLU A 25 2.40 -8.56 -14.97
N GLU A 26 2.89 -7.55 -14.25
CA GLU A 26 4.30 -7.21 -14.26
C GLU A 26 5.14 -8.20 -13.45
N ARG A 27 4.68 -8.60 -12.25
CA ARG A 27 5.46 -9.41 -11.30
C ARG A 27 5.07 -10.88 -11.30
N GLY A 28 4.01 -11.26 -11.98
CA GLY A 28 3.61 -12.65 -12.15
C GLY A 28 2.98 -13.29 -10.90
N ILE A 29 2.49 -12.49 -9.95
CA ILE A 29 1.79 -13.02 -8.77
C ILE A 29 0.42 -13.54 -9.23
N PRO A 30 0.01 -14.77 -8.86
CA PRO A 30 -1.31 -15.27 -9.22
C PRO A 30 -2.42 -14.34 -8.68
N ALA A 31 -3.44 -14.10 -9.49
CA ALA A 31 -4.54 -13.20 -9.12
C ALA A 31 -5.25 -13.64 -7.83
N ASN A 32 -5.40 -14.96 -7.62
CA ASN A 32 -6.02 -15.49 -6.41
C ASN A 32 -5.17 -15.35 -5.14
N VAL A 33 -3.89 -15.01 -5.29
CA VAL A 33 -2.99 -14.67 -4.18
C VAL A 33 -3.03 -13.16 -3.93
N GLU A 34 -2.99 -12.37 -5.01
CA GLU A 34 -2.99 -10.90 -4.92
C GLU A 34 -4.29 -10.36 -4.32
N PHE A 35 -5.44 -10.82 -4.82
CA PHE A 35 -6.75 -10.42 -4.33
C PHE A 35 -7.21 -11.42 -3.28
N ASP A 36 -7.40 -10.96 -2.05
CA ASP A 36 -7.65 -11.83 -0.90
C ASP A 36 -8.91 -11.40 -0.12
N ASN A 37 -9.20 -12.08 1.00
CA ASN A 37 -10.38 -11.81 1.80
C ASN A 37 -10.36 -10.46 2.54
N LYS A 38 -9.23 -9.77 2.56
CA LYS A 38 -9.13 -8.41 3.11
C LYS A 38 -9.68 -7.38 2.13
N ASP A 39 -9.93 -7.76 0.88
CA ASP A 39 -10.59 -6.92 -0.12
C ASP A 39 -12.11 -7.03 0.01
N ASP A 40 -12.62 -6.78 1.20
CA ASP A 40 -14.05 -6.80 1.49
C ASP A 40 -14.72 -5.45 1.18
N ASP A 41 -16.05 -5.39 1.37
CA ASP A 41 -16.84 -4.20 1.00
C ASP A 41 -16.54 -2.98 1.88
N GLU A 42 -15.95 -3.17 3.04
CA GLU A 42 -15.63 -2.08 3.98
C GLU A 42 -14.18 -1.61 3.87
N ARG A 43 -13.34 -2.30 3.12
CA ARG A 43 -11.92 -1.99 2.99
C ARG A 43 -11.74 -0.63 2.32
N LEU A 44 -10.89 0.22 2.93
CA LEU A 44 -10.52 1.50 2.34
C LEU A 44 -9.25 1.38 1.52
N TYR A 45 -9.24 2.08 0.40
CA TYR A 45 -8.08 2.21 -0.46
C TYR A 45 -7.73 3.69 -0.61
N LEU A 46 -6.44 3.99 -0.53
CA LEU A 46 -5.94 5.28 -0.97
C LEU A 46 -5.49 5.13 -2.41
N VAL A 47 -6.01 5.96 -3.29
CA VAL A 47 -5.60 5.98 -4.70
C VAL A 47 -5.18 7.40 -5.07
N ALA A 48 -4.03 7.49 -5.73
CA ALA A 48 -3.53 8.74 -6.30
C ALA A 48 -3.90 8.80 -7.79
N TYR A 49 -4.51 9.88 -8.20
CA TYR A 49 -4.94 10.12 -9.58
C TYR A 49 -4.16 11.30 -10.16
N GLU A 50 -3.51 11.09 -11.30
CA GLU A 50 -2.90 12.19 -12.05
C GLU A 50 -3.97 13.06 -12.71
N THR A 51 -4.95 12.41 -13.33
CA THR A 51 -6.19 12.98 -13.81
C THR A 51 -7.34 12.13 -13.30
N PRO A 52 -8.61 12.58 -13.37
CA PRO A 52 -9.75 11.75 -12.91
C PRO A 52 -9.79 10.35 -13.51
N ASP A 53 -9.25 10.18 -14.72
CA ASP A 53 -9.27 8.90 -15.43
C ASP A 53 -7.96 8.12 -15.32
N LEU A 54 -6.95 8.64 -14.62
CA LEU A 54 -5.63 8.03 -14.58
C LEU A 54 -5.17 7.80 -13.14
N PRO A 55 -5.53 6.66 -12.53
CA PRO A 55 -4.96 6.24 -11.26
C PRO A 55 -3.50 5.81 -11.47
N VAL A 56 -2.60 6.23 -10.58
CA VAL A 56 -1.16 6.00 -10.75
C VAL A 56 -0.51 5.27 -9.58
N ALA A 57 -1.12 5.29 -8.38
CA ALA A 57 -0.58 4.61 -7.22
C ALA A 57 -1.69 4.29 -6.23
N THR A 58 -1.50 3.25 -5.43
CA THR A 58 -2.48 2.86 -4.43
C THR A 58 -1.84 2.14 -3.25
N LEU A 59 -2.55 2.14 -2.13
CA LEU A 59 -2.32 1.25 -1.01
C LEU A 59 -3.65 0.89 -0.35
N ARG A 60 -3.64 -0.22 0.39
CA ARG A 60 -4.79 -0.71 1.14
C ARG A 60 -4.57 -0.41 2.61
N LEU A 61 -5.61 0.15 3.27
CA LEU A 61 -5.57 0.43 4.70
C LEU A 61 -6.16 -0.75 5.47
N GLU A 62 -5.36 -1.35 6.34
CA GLU A 62 -5.71 -2.57 7.08
C GLU A 62 -5.57 -2.30 8.59
N PRO A 63 -6.64 -1.85 9.27
CA PRO A 63 -6.59 -1.61 10.70
C PRO A 63 -6.18 -2.84 11.49
N GLN A 64 -5.26 -2.65 12.44
CA GLN A 64 -4.78 -3.69 13.36
C GLN A 64 -5.16 -3.31 14.80
N LEU A 65 -4.92 -4.23 15.72
CA LEU A 65 -5.08 -3.97 17.15
C LEU A 65 -4.06 -2.93 17.63
N HIS A 66 -4.35 -2.31 18.80
CA HIS A 66 -3.44 -1.38 19.50
C HIS A 66 -3.12 -0.11 18.71
N HIS A 67 -4.10 0.41 17.97
CA HIS A 67 -3.98 1.66 17.20
C HIS A 67 -2.89 1.62 16.14
N VAL A 68 -2.68 0.46 15.52
CA VAL A 68 -1.74 0.26 14.43
C VAL A 68 -2.49 0.21 13.11
N MET A 69 -2.03 0.95 12.11
CA MET A 69 -2.54 0.85 10.74
C MET A 69 -1.52 0.12 9.88
N ARG A 70 -1.92 -1.01 9.29
CA ARG A 70 -1.09 -1.67 8.29
C ARG A 70 -1.39 -1.11 6.91
N PHE A 71 -0.34 -0.71 6.20
CA PHE A 71 -0.43 -0.28 4.81
C PHE A 71 0.01 -1.43 3.92
N GLY A 72 -0.93 -2.00 3.19
CA GLY A 72 -0.68 -3.15 2.33
C GLY A 72 -0.87 -2.83 0.86
N ARG A 73 -0.37 -3.70 0.00
CA ARG A 73 -0.56 -3.61 -1.45
C ARG A 73 -0.13 -2.26 -2.01
N VAL A 74 0.99 -1.74 -1.52
CA VAL A 74 1.57 -0.47 -1.96
C VAL A 74 2.16 -0.65 -3.35
N CYS A 75 1.67 0.09 -4.34
CA CYS A 75 2.25 0.03 -5.68
C CYS A 75 2.07 1.33 -6.45
N THR A 76 2.97 1.54 -7.42
CA THR A 76 2.96 2.68 -8.34
C THR A 76 3.07 2.14 -9.77
N ARG A 77 2.29 2.70 -10.70
CA ARG A 77 2.39 2.38 -12.13
C ARG A 77 3.84 2.47 -12.58
N GLN A 78 4.25 1.54 -13.43
CA GLN A 78 5.63 1.44 -13.91
C GLN A 78 6.13 2.76 -14.53
N ASP A 79 5.30 3.40 -15.33
CA ASP A 79 5.65 4.65 -16.04
C ASP A 79 5.62 5.90 -15.14
N HIS A 80 5.27 5.76 -13.87
CA HIS A 80 5.22 6.86 -12.89
C HIS A 80 6.19 6.65 -11.73
N ARG A 81 7.06 5.66 -11.78
CA ARG A 81 8.07 5.40 -10.74
C ARG A 81 9.22 6.39 -10.83
N GLY A 82 9.92 6.56 -9.70
CA GLY A 82 11.06 7.47 -9.62
C GLY A 82 10.69 8.95 -9.53
N GLN A 83 9.44 9.27 -9.23
CA GLN A 83 8.92 10.64 -9.14
C GLN A 83 8.49 11.02 -7.72
N GLY A 84 8.75 10.16 -6.73
CA GLY A 84 8.36 10.41 -5.34
C GLY A 84 6.88 10.15 -5.02
N ILE A 85 6.13 9.55 -5.92
CA ILE A 85 4.68 9.32 -5.74
C ILE A 85 4.43 8.34 -4.59
N GLY A 86 5.21 7.25 -4.51
CA GLY A 86 5.07 6.27 -3.43
C GLY A 86 5.31 6.85 -2.05
N GLN A 87 6.30 7.72 -1.91
CA GLN A 87 6.57 8.41 -0.65
C GLN A 87 5.43 9.36 -0.29
N GLN A 88 4.91 10.12 -1.24
CA GLN A 88 3.76 11.01 -1.02
C GLN A 88 2.52 10.21 -0.63
N LEU A 89 2.30 9.07 -1.26
CA LEU A 89 1.19 8.18 -0.94
C LEU A 89 1.24 7.73 0.52
N LEU A 90 2.40 7.26 0.98
CA LEU A 90 2.59 6.85 2.37
C LEU A 90 2.41 8.02 3.34
N THR A 91 2.99 9.18 3.05
CA THR A 91 2.84 10.37 3.90
C THR A 91 1.38 10.72 4.09
N ARG A 92 0.59 10.69 3.03
CA ARG A 92 -0.84 10.98 3.09
C ARG A 92 -1.60 9.92 3.89
N ALA A 93 -1.26 8.66 3.70
CA ALA A 93 -1.88 7.56 4.44
C ALA A 93 -1.58 7.67 5.95
N GLU A 94 -0.36 8.03 6.30
CA GLU A 94 0.05 8.24 7.71
C GLU A 94 -0.72 9.39 8.36
N LEU A 95 -0.87 10.51 7.66
CA LEU A 95 -1.65 11.64 8.16
C LEU A 95 -3.11 11.26 8.37
N TRP A 96 -3.70 10.54 7.41
CA TRP A 96 -5.07 10.05 7.54
C TRP A 96 -5.20 9.15 8.77
N ALA A 97 -4.27 8.22 8.95
CA ALA A 97 -4.29 7.30 10.08
C ALA A 97 -4.16 8.05 11.42
N GLN A 98 -3.25 9.01 11.52
CA GLN A 98 -3.09 9.86 12.71
C GLN A 98 -4.39 10.59 13.04
N ASN A 99 -5.04 11.16 12.05
CA ASN A 99 -6.30 11.88 12.24
C ASN A 99 -7.46 10.97 12.64
N HIS A 100 -7.30 9.66 12.49
CA HIS A 100 -8.31 8.66 12.87
C HIS A 100 -7.89 7.84 14.11
N GLY A 101 -6.92 8.33 14.88
CA GLY A 101 -6.56 7.74 16.17
C GLY A 101 -5.50 6.63 16.12
N TYR A 102 -4.88 6.40 14.98
CA TYR A 102 -3.78 5.43 14.87
C TYR A 102 -2.47 6.09 15.27
N THR A 103 -1.61 5.34 15.95
CA THR A 103 -0.35 5.88 16.51
C THR A 103 0.89 5.32 15.83
N SER A 104 0.75 4.27 15.05
CA SER A 104 1.88 3.68 14.32
C SER A 104 1.43 3.04 13.01
N GLY A 105 2.39 2.93 12.10
CA GLY A 105 2.23 2.25 10.82
C GLY A 105 2.99 0.94 10.80
N LEU A 106 2.44 -0.05 10.11
CA LEU A 106 3.00 -1.38 9.93
C LEU A 106 3.03 -1.71 8.44
N ILE A 107 4.15 -2.20 7.95
CA ILE A 107 4.30 -2.64 6.57
C ILE A 107 4.97 -4.01 6.55
N HIS A 108 4.41 -4.95 5.78
CA HIS A 108 5.10 -6.16 5.36
C HIS A 108 5.70 -5.85 3.99
N GLY A 109 6.93 -5.37 3.99
CA GLY A 109 7.61 -4.94 2.77
C GLY A 109 8.39 -6.08 2.13
N GLU A 110 8.35 -6.17 0.80
CA GLU A 110 9.26 -7.04 0.11
C GLU A 110 10.70 -6.64 0.43
N LEU A 111 11.59 -7.62 0.57
CA LEU A 111 12.99 -7.38 0.93
C LEU A 111 13.64 -6.39 -0.04
N THR A 112 13.30 -6.43 -1.32
CA THR A 112 13.81 -5.52 -2.35
C THR A 112 13.35 -4.07 -2.17
N ALA A 113 12.29 -3.83 -1.40
CA ALA A 113 11.75 -2.49 -1.13
C ALA A 113 12.15 -1.95 0.25
N GLN A 114 12.95 -2.69 1.02
CA GLN A 114 13.33 -2.30 2.39
C GLN A 114 13.94 -0.90 2.43
N THR A 115 14.89 -0.61 1.56
CA THR A 115 15.55 0.71 1.52
C THR A 115 14.56 1.84 1.26
N PHE A 116 13.59 1.63 0.39
CA PHE A 116 12.54 2.61 0.15
C PHE A 116 11.75 2.92 1.42
N TYR A 117 11.31 1.89 2.13
CA TYR A 117 10.54 2.08 3.38
C TYR A 117 11.40 2.67 4.50
N GLU A 118 12.68 2.33 4.56
CA GLU A 118 13.59 2.96 5.52
C GLU A 118 13.70 4.47 5.27
N ARG A 119 13.75 4.89 4.03
CA ARG A 119 13.75 6.33 3.67
C ARG A 119 12.43 7.01 4.06
N CYS A 120 11.35 6.27 4.14
CA CYS A 120 10.07 6.78 4.60
C CYS A 120 9.93 6.79 6.14
N GLY A 121 10.97 6.36 6.86
CA GLY A 121 11.00 6.40 8.31
C GLY A 121 10.63 5.09 9.00
N TYR A 122 10.53 4.00 8.25
CA TYR A 122 10.23 2.68 8.80
C TYR A 122 11.50 1.95 9.20
N ALA A 123 11.42 1.14 10.25
CA ALA A 123 12.52 0.30 10.71
C ALA A 123 12.08 -1.17 10.72
N VAL A 124 12.99 -2.06 10.35
CA VAL A 124 12.73 -3.50 10.39
C VAL A 124 12.61 -3.96 11.83
N THR A 125 11.52 -4.64 12.15
CA THR A 125 11.26 -5.20 13.50
C THR A 125 11.25 -6.72 13.49
N ALA A 126 11.09 -7.37 12.34
CA ALA A 126 11.11 -8.83 12.22
C ALA A 126 11.39 -9.27 10.78
N GLY A 127 11.75 -10.53 10.61
CA GLY A 127 12.05 -11.15 9.32
C GLY A 127 13.53 -11.07 8.94
N PRO A 128 13.86 -11.45 7.68
CA PRO A 128 12.90 -11.77 6.61
C PRO A 128 12.15 -13.09 6.82
N TYR A 129 10.93 -13.12 6.30
CA TYR A 129 10.08 -14.32 6.24
C TYR A 129 9.69 -14.56 4.79
N ASP A 130 9.38 -15.82 4.44
CA ASP A 130 8.74 -16.12 3.16
C ASP A 130 7.23 -15.89 3.30
N GLU A 131 6.69 -15.01 2.49
CA GLU A 131 5.26 -14.71 2.45
C GLU A 131 4.81 -14.79 0.99
N ASP A 132 3.94 -15.78 0.70
CA ASP A 132 3.43 -16.05 -0.65
C ASP A 132 4.54 -16.23 -1.70
N GLY A 133 5.64 -16.87 -1.31
CA GLY A 133 6.75 -17.17 -2.22
C GLY A 133 7.78 -16.07 -2.39
N ALA A 134 7.67 -14.96 -1.64
CA ALA A 134 8.62 -13.86 -1.69
C ALA A 134 9.15 -13.53 -0.29
N PRO A 135 10.44 -13.15 -0.14
CA PRO A 135 10.97 -12.71 1.15
C PRO A 135 10.43 -11.33 1.52
N VAL A 136 9.90 -11.21 2.74
CA VAL A 136 9.38 -9.95 3.28
C VAL A 136 10.01 -9.64 4.63
N VAL A 137 10.08 -8.37 4.96
CA VAL A 137 10.45 -7.84 6.27
C VAL A 137 9.26 -7.14 6.89
N VAL A 138 9.11 -7.27 8.21
CA VAL A 138 8.13 -6.52 8.96
C VAL A 138 8.77 -5.20 9.38
N MET A 139 8.11 -4.10 9.06
CA MET A 139 8.64 -2.75 9.31
C MET A 139 7.59 -1.91 10.03
N GLU A 140 8.04 -1.08 10.94
CA GLU A 140 7.14 -0.25 11.76
C GLU A 140 7.66 1.18 11.85
N LYS A 141 6.71 2.11 12.03
CA LYS A 141 6.98 3.53 12.25
C LYS A 141 6.01 4.07 13.28
N HIS A 142 6.53 4.73 14.31
CA HIS A 142 5.70 5.49 15.26
C HIS A 142 5.47 6.89 14.72
N PHE A 143 4.22 7.30 14.75
CA PHE A 143 3.84 8.62 14.25
C PHE A 143 4.10 9.72 15.29
#